data_3ddaa49ad67582bbf1ff16b39f5a2dae
#
_entry.id   3ddaa49ad67582bbf1ff16b39f5a2dae
#
_cell.length_a   1.000
_cell.length_b   1.000
_cell.length_c   1.000
_cell.angle_alpha   90.00
_cell.angle_beta   90.00
_cell.angle_gamma   90.00
#
_symmetry.space_group_name_H-M   'P 1'
#
loop_
_entity.id
_entity.type
_entity.pdbx_description
1 polymer ?
#
loop_
_entity_poly.entity_id
_entity_poly.type
_entity_poly.pdbx_seq_one_letter_code
_entity_poly.pdbx_strand_id
1 'polypeptide(L)'
;VDGDSAAAMRYTEVRMSKIAHELLADLEKETVDFVPNYDGTEQIPAVMPTKIPNLLVNGSSGIAVGMATNIPPHNLAEVVNGCLAYIDDENISIEGLMEHIPGPDFPTAAIINGRRGIEEAYRTGRGKVYLRARAEVEADAKTGRETIIVHEIPYQVNKARL
;
A
#
# COMPACT_ATOMS: atom_id res chain seq x y z
N VAL A 1 9.96 5.95 -1.98
CA VAL A 1 9.75 4.88 -1.01
C VAL A 1 10.56 5.10 0.26
N ASP A 2 11.79 5.54 0.14
CA ASP A 2 12.73 5.82 1.25
C ASP A 2 12.68 7.27 1.77
N GLY A 3 11.79 8.11 1.22
CA GLY A 3 11.59 9.49 1.63
C GLY A 3 12.56 10.51 1.04
N ASP A 4 13.41 10.11 0.11
CA ASP A 4 14.27 11.04 -0.61
C ASP A 4 13.44 11.94 -1.55
N SER A 5 13.87 13.17 -1.75
CA SER A 5 13.20 14.12 -2.63
C SER A 5 13.37 13.73 -4.10
N ALA A 6 12.31 13.90 -4.88
CA ALA A 6 12.40 13.75 -6.33
C ALA A 6 13.30 14.83 -6.96
N ALA A 7 13.89 14.51 -8.12
CA ALA A 7 14.57 15.49 -8.94
C ALA A 7 13.59 16.59 -9.44
N ALA A 8 14.13 17.72 -9.87
CA ALA A 8 13.30 18.78 -10.47
C ALA A 8 12.56 18.24 -11.71
N MET A 9 11.29 18.65 -11.88
CA MET A 9 10.41 18.15 -12.95
C MET A 9 10.99 18.28 -14.37
N ARG A 10 11.87 19.28 -14.61
CA ARG A 10 12.52 19.46 -15.90
C ARG A 10 13.47 18.32 -16.32
N TYR A 11 13.84 17.44 -15.38
CA TYR A 11 14.71 16.28 -15.64
C TYR A 11 13.96 14.96 -15.72
N THR A 12 12.65 14.97 -15.55
CA THR A 12 11.85 13.76 -15.45
C THR A 12 10.70 13.75 -16.45
N GLU A 13 10.31 12.57 -16.87
CA GLU A 13 9.12 12.33 -17.70
C GLU A 13 8.12 11.48 -16.92
N VAL A 14 6.83 11.74 -17.13
CA VAL A 14 5.76 10.93 -16.57
C VAL A 14 5.24 9.97 -17.62
N ARG A 15 5.23 8.68 -17.29
CA ARG A 15 4.67 7.62 -18.15
C ARG A 15 3.84 6.66 -17.29
N MET A 16 2.73 6.19 -17.83
CA MET A 16 1.98 5.14 -17.19
C MET A 16 2.74 3.80 -17.26
N SER A 17 2.81 3.09 -16.14
CA SER A 17 3.29 1.72 -16.11
C SER A 17 2.32 0.78 -16.83
N LYS A 18 2.76 -0.42 -17.21
CA LYS A 18 1.89 -1.43 -17.84
C LYS A 18 0.69 -1.77 -16.97
N ILE A 19 0.88 -1.91 -15.66
CA ILE A 19 -0.20 -2.19 -14.72
C ILE A 19 -1.23 -1.05 -14.65
N ALA A 20 -0.80 0.21 -14.77
CA ALA A 20 -1.70 1.34 -14.78
C ALA A 20 -2.62 1.34 -16.03
N HIS A 21 -2.15 0.88 -17.19
CA HIS A 21 -2.99 0.66 -18.36
C HIS A 21 -4.06 -0.42 -18.10
N GLU A 22 -3.71 -1.51 -17.41
CA GLU A 22 -4.66 -2.56 -17.04
C GLU A 22 -5.75 -2.08 -16.07
N LEU A 23 -5.42 -1.11 -15.20
CA LEU A 23 -6.39 -0.51 -14.28
C LEU A 23 -7.45 0.34 -14.99
N LEU A 24 -7.15 0.82 -16.21
CA LEU A 24 -8.04 1.64 -17.03
C LEU A 24 -8.62 0.85 -18.23
N ALA A 25 -8.36 -0.45 -18.32
CA ALA A 25 -8.86 -1.26 -19.41
C ALA A 25 -10.40 -1.32 -19.40
N ASP A 26 -10.97 -1.46 -20.59
CA ASP A 26 -12.40 -1.64 -20.81
C ASP A 26 -13.31 -0.46 -20.38
N LEU A 27 -12.75 0.75 -20.26
CA LEU A 27 -13.54 1.96 -20.01
C LEU A 27 -14.65 2.20 -21.06
N GLU A 28 -14.34 1.89 -22.34
CA GLU A 28 -15.26 2.03 -23.46
C GLU A 28 -16.39 0.99 -23.48
N LYS A 29 -16.35 0.01 -22.58
CA LYS A 29 -17.33 -1.08 -22.49
C LYS A 29 -18.40 -0.86 -21.41
N GLU A 30 -18.56 0.36 -20.96
CA GLU A 30 -19.55 0.73 -19.92
C GLU A 30 -19.43 -0.12 -18.63
N THR A 31 -18.20 -0.41 -18.23
CA THR A 31 -17.91 -1.21 -17.02
C THR A 31 -18.10 -0.44 -15.73
N VAL A 32 -18.14 0.89 -15.80
CA VAL A 32 -18.34 1.83 -14.68
C VAL A 32 -19.18 3.00 -15.14
N ASP A 33 -19.84 3.66 -14.19
CA ASP A 33 -20.60 4.88 -14.44
C ASP A 33 -19.69 6.05 -14.74
N PHE A 34 -20.16 7.00 -15.56
CA PHE A 34 -19.48 8.24 -15.89
C PHE A 34 -20.19 9.42 -15.25
N VAL A 35 -19.42 10.39 -14.81
CA VAL A 35 -19.91 11.64 -14.21
C VAL A 35 -19.20 12.83 -14.86
N PRO A 36 -19.83 14.03 -14.88
CA PRO A 36 -19.14 15.23 -15.36
C PRO A 36 -17.87 15.52 -14.55
N ASN A 37 -16.83 16.00 -15.23
CA ASN A 37 -15.64 16.55 -14.58
C ASN A 37 -15.98 17.87 -13.87
N TYR A 38 -14.98 18.50 -13.23
CA TYR A 38 -15.16 19.69 -12.40
C TYR A 38 -15.89 20.85 -13.12
N ASP A 39 -15.60 21.11 -14.39
CA ASP A 39 -16.19 22.19 -15.16
C ASP A 39 -17.36 21.75 -16.08
N GLY A 40 -17.69 20.48 -16.07
CA GLY A 40 -18.77 19.89 -16.87
C GLY A 40 -18.49 19.78 -18.36
N THR A 41 -17.25 19.99 -18.80
CA THR A 41 -16.88 19.93 -20.22
C THR A 41 -16.65 18.51 -20.73
N GLU A 42 -16.31 17.57 -19.83
CA GLU A 42 -15.97 16.20 -20.15
C GLU A 42 -16.66 15.22 -19.19
N GLN A 43 -16.76 13.96 -19.62
CA GLN A 43 -17.22 12.88 -18.76
C GLN A 43 -16.03 12.05 -18.27
N ILE A 44 -15.98 11.78 -16.97
CA ILE A 44 -14.95 10.97 -16.34
C ILE A 44 -15.56 9.73 -15.66
N PRO A 45 -14.84 8.62 -15.57
CA PRO A 45 -15.31 7.45 -14.83
C PRO A 45 -15.46 7.80 -13.35
N ALA A 46 -16.59 7.44 -12.74
CA ALA A 46 -16.84 7.67 -11.32
C ALA A 46 -15.84 6.92 -10.42
N VAL A 47 -15.42 5.74 -10.87
CA VAL A 47 -14.38 4.90 -10.25
C VAL A 47 -13.52 4.25 -11.33
N MET A 48 -12.30 3.85 -10.99
CA MET A 48 -11.46 3.08 -11.92
C MET A 48 -12.02 1.66 -12.09
N PRO A 49 -12.09 1.13 -13.33
CA PRO A 49 -12.67 -0.21 -13.58
C PRO A 49 -11.81 -1.37 -13.09
N THR A 50 -10.63 -1.17 -12.70
CA THR A 50 -9.54 -2.06 -12.27
C THR A 50 -9.75 -3.57 -12.49
N LYS A 51 -8.70 -4.27 -12.96
CA LYS A 51 -8.69 -5.74 -13.08
C LYS A 51 -8.08 -6.46 -11.88
N ILE A 52 -7.52 -5.70 -10.95
CA ILE A 52 -6.90 -6.21 -9.72
C ILE A 52 -7.47 -5.45 -8.52
N PRO A 53 -7.49 -6.03 -7.33
CA PRO A 53 -7.96 -5.37 -6.11
C PRO A 53 -6.95 -4.32 -5.62
N ASN A 54 -6.82 -3.23 -6.39
CA ASN A 54 -5.77 -2.22 -6.27
C ASN A 54 -5.75 -1.52 -4.90
N LEU A 55 -6.93 -1.32 -4.28
CA LEU A 55 -7.01 -0.68 -2.97
C LEU A 55 -6.21 -1.43 -1.89
N LEU A 56 -6.28 -2.76 -1.88
CA LEU A 56 -5.51 -3.58 -0.94
C LEU A 56 -4.06 -3.76 -1.38
N VAL A 57 -3.82 -3.96 -2.68
CA VAL A 57 -2.46 -4.20 -3.19
C VAL A 57 -1.56 -2.98 -3.01
N ASN A 58 -2.02 -1.79 -3.40
CA ASN A 58 -1.23 -0.57 -3.31
C ASN A 58 -1.51 0.26 -2.05
N GLY A 59 -2.59 -0.05 -1.35
CA GLY A 59 -3.05 0.77 -0.23
C GLY A 59 -3.59 2.13 -0.68
N SER A 60 -3.86 2.97 0.29
CA SER A 60 -4.31 4.35 0.08
C SER A 60 -3.86 5.23 1.24
N SER A 61 -3.41 6.43 0.96
CA SER A 61 -3.05 7.43 1.97
C SER A 61 -3.54 8.79 1.54
N GLY A 62 -4.24 9.47 2.43
CA GLY A 62 -4.75 10.81 2.13
C GLY A 62 -5.34 11.50 3.35
N ILE A 63 -5.37 12.82 3.28
CA ILE A 63 -5.90 13.70 4.32
C ILE A 63 -7.02 14.52 3.70
N ALA A 64 -8.20 14.46 4.32
CA ALA A 64 -9.35 15.27 3.97
C ALA A 64 -9.76 16.14 5.17
N VAL A 65 -10.72 17.04 4.97
CA VAL A 65 -11.26 17.82 6.08
C VAL A 65 -12.07 16.92 7.01
N GLY A 66 -11.65 16.84 8.26
CA GLY A 66 -12.32 16.04 9.30
C GLY A 66 -12.04 14.54 9.27
N MET A 67 -11.30 14.02 8.28
CA MET A 67 -10.95 12.61 8.19
C MET A 67 -9.62 12.38 7.47
N ALA A 68 -9.03 11.22 7.68
CA ALA A 68 -7.85 10.75 6.95
C ALA A 68 -7.98 9.24 6.69
N THR A 69 -7.31 8.76 5.63
CA THR A 69 -7.15 7.34 5.37
C THR A 69 -5.68 6.97 5.31
N ASN A 70 -5.35 5.78 5.76
CA ASN A 70 -4.01 5.21 5.64
C ASN A 70 -4.11 3.68 5.60
N ILE A 71 -4.45 3.16 4.41
CA ILE A 71 -4.57 1.74 4.15
C ILE A 71 -3.19 1.24 3.69
N PRO A 72 -2.57 0.28 4.40
CA PRO A 72 -1.28 -0.25 4.01
C PRO A 72 -1.37 -1.12 2.74
N PRO A 73 -0.29 -1.25 1.97
CA PRO A 73 -0.21 -2.19 0.86
C PRO A 73 -0.17 -3.64 1.35
N HIS A 74 -0.60 -4.56 0.46
CA HIS A 74 -0.65 -6.00 0.73
C HIS A 74 -0.03 -6.80 -0.42
N ASN A 75 0.32 -8.05 -0.15
CA ASN A 75 0.85 -8.94 -1.15
C ASN A 75 -0.21 -9.29 -2.20
N LEU A 76 0.15 -9.16 -3.50
CA LEU A 76 -0.78 -9.40 -4.61
C LEU A 76 -1.33 -10.84 -4.61
N ALA A 77 -0.48 -11.83 -4.39
CA ALA A 77 -0.91 -13.23 -4.40
C ALA A 77 -1.87 -13.53 -3.24
N GLU A 78 -1.58 -13.02 -2.05
CA GLU A 78 -2.44 -13.15 -0.88
C GLU A 78 -3.81 -12.50 -1.10
N VAL A 79 -3.83 -11.28 -1.66
CA VAL A 79 -5.09 -10.58 -1.95
C VAL A 79 -5.89 -11.31 -3.01
N VAL A 80 -5.28 -11.83 -4.07
CA VAL A 80 -5.96 -12.63 -5.09
C VAL A 80 -6.52 -13.91 -4.48
N ASN A 81 -5.78 -14.60 -3.63
CA ASN A 81 -6.27 -15.79 -2.92
C ASN A 81 -7.47 -15.46 -2.02
N GLY A 82 -7.43 -14.32 -1.32
CA GLY A 82 -8.57 -13.82 -0.54
C GLY A 82 -9.79 -13.53 -1.41
N CYS A 83 -9.61 -12.95 -2.60
CA CYS A 83 -10.70 -12.74 -3.55
C CYS A 83 -11.30 -14.06 -4.04
N LEU A 84 -10.47 -15.07 -4.35
CA LEU A 84 -10.95 -16.39 -4.77
C LEU A 84 -11.76 -17.05 -3.64
N ALA A 85 -11.26 -17.02 -2.42
CA ALA A 85 -11.97 -17.54 -1.26
C ALA A 85 -13.32 -16.85 -1.03
N TYR A 86 -13.40 -15.53 -1.25
CA TYR A 86 -14.65 -14.77 -1.15
C TYR A 86 -15.64 -15.13 -2.28
N ILE A 87 -15.15 -15.40 -3.48
CA ILE A 87 -16.02 -15.86 -4.61
C ILE A 87 -16.57 -17.25 -4.33
N ASP A 88 -15.79 -18.12 -3.71
CA ASP A 88 -16.22 -19.48 -3.35
C ASP A 88 -17.22 -19.49 -2.17
N ASP A 89 -17.05 -18.56 -1.23
CA ASP A 89 -17.96 -18.35 -0.08
C ASP A 89 -18.14 -16.86 0.23
N GLU A 90 -19.21 -16.26 -0.27
CA GLU A 90 -19.56 -14.86 -0.03
C GLU A 90 -19.84 -14.54 1.46
N ASN A 91 -20.06 -15.53 2.29
CA ASN A 91 -20.28 -15.38 3.74
C ASN A 91 -19.00 -15.62 4.56
N ILE A 92 -17.84 -15.76 3.92
CA ILE A 92 -16.58 -15.94 4.61
C ILE A 92 -16.35 -14.81 5.63
N SER A 93 -15.95 -15.17 6.85
CA SER A 93 -15.69 -14.18 7.91
C SER A 93 -14.39 -13.41 7.66
N ILE A 94 -14.22 -12.29 8.37
CA ILE A 94 -12.94 -11.54 8.35
C ILE A 94 -11.79 -12.44 8.76
N GLU A 95 -11.98 -13.28 9.78
CA GLU A 95 -11.00 -14.27 10.24
C GLU A 95 -10.64 -15.27 9.13
N GLY A 96 -11.63 -15.76 8.39
CA GLY A 96 -11.42 -16.63 7.25
C GLY A 96 -10.62 -15.94 6.14
N LEU A 97 -10.92 -14.68 5.82
CA LEU A 97 -10.13 -13.90 4.87
C LEU A 97 -8.69 -13.67 5.36
N MET A 98 -8.48 -13.52 6.66
CA MET A 98 -7.14 -13.35 7.25
C MET A 98 -6.28 -14.61 7.18
N GLU A 99 -6.84 -15.78 6.89
CA GLU A 99 -6.05 -16.98 6.56
C GLU A 99 -5.33 -16.83 5.21
N HIS A 100 -5.91 -16.07 4.30
CA HIS A 100 -5.35 -15.77 2.98
C HIS A 100 -4.56 -14.46 2.96
N ILE A 101 -4.99 -13.45 3.72
CA ILE A 101 -4.39 -12.11 3.81
C ILE A 101 -4.00 -11.87 5.27
N PRO A 102 -2.87 -12.42 5.74
CA PRO A 102 -2.51 -12.38 7.17
C PRO A 102 -2.11 -10.99 7.67
N GLY A 103 -1.74 -10.09 6.78
CA GLY A 103 -1.34 -8.74 7.13
C GLY A 103 -0.79 -7.92 5.97
N PRO A 104 -0.42 -6.67 6.23
CA PRO A 104 0.24 -5.81 5.26
C PRO A 104 1.57 -6.40 4.77
N ASP A 105 1.92 -6.08 3.50
CA ASP A 105 3.20 -6.38 2.89
C ASP A 105 3.80 -5.08 2.33
N PHE A 106 4.86 -4.59 2.97
CA PHE A 106 5.45 -3.30 2.64
C PHE A 106 6.59 -3.44 1.62
N PRO A 107 6.67 -2.56 0.61
CA PRO A 107 7.73 -2.61 -0.41
C PRO A 107 9.14 -2.34 0.16
N THR A 108 9.23 -1.78 1.35
CA THR A 108 10.48 -1.52 2.08
C THR A 108 10.85 -2.64 3.06
N ALA A 109 10.09 -3.74 3.07
CA ALA A 109 10.23 -4.83 4.02
C ALA A 109 10.08 -4.36 5.49
N ALA A 110 11.07 -4.56 6.34
CA ALA A 110 11.00 -4.31 7.77
C ALA A 110 10.17 -5.34 8.54
N ILE A 111 10.05 -5.18 9.84
CA ILE A 111 9.41 -6.15 10.73
C ILE A 111 8.13 -5.55 11.32
N ILE A 112 7.00 -6.21 11.15
CA ILE A 112 5.77 -5.87 11.85
C ILE A 112 5.86 -6.44 13.27
N ASN A 113 5.73 -5.56 14.27
CA ASN A 113 5.84 -5.93 15.67
C ASN A 113 4.47 -6.18 16.29
N GLY A 114 4.06 -7.44 16.28
CA GLY A 114 2.80 -7.90 16.84
C GLY A 114 1.64 -7.91 15.84
N ARG A 115 0.66 -8.78 16.09
CA ARG A 115 -0.47 -9.05 15.19
C ARG A 115 -1.75 -8.31 15.58
N ARG A 116 -1.89 -7.97 16.87
CA ARG A 116 -3.12 -7.39 17.42
C ARG A 116 -3.61 -6.15 16.65
N GLY A 117 -2.69 -5.26 16.25
CA GLY A 117 -3.06 -4.04 15.52
C GLY A 117 -3.58 -4.32 14.11
N ILE A 118 -3.11 -5.40 13.46
CA ILE A 118 -3.62 -5.85 12.17
C ILE A 118 -5.05 -6.37 12.32
N GLU A 119 -5.28 -7.26 13.29
CA GLU A 119 -6.60 -7.84 13.57
C GLU A 119 -7.62 -6.76 13.91
N GLU A 120 -7.23 -5.79 14.75
CA GLU A 120 -8.07 -4.65 15.10
C GLU A 120 -8.40 -3.79 13.87
N ALA A 121 -7.40 -3.50 13.01
CA ALA A 121 -7.59 -2.73 11.79
C ALA A 121 -8.56 -3.41 10.82
N TYR A 122 -8.42 -4.72 10.62
CA TYR A 122 -9.27 -5.47 9.71
C TYR A 122 -10.72 -5.60 10.20
N ARG A 123 -10.92 -5.74 11.52
CA ARG A 123 -12.27 -5.86 12.12
C ARG A 123 -12.99 -4.53 12.23
N THR A 124 -12.29 -3.46 12.55
CA THR A 124 -12.90 -2.18 12.93
C THR A 124 -12.63 -1.04 11.94
N GLY A 125 -11.71 -1.25 10.99
CA GLY A 125 -11.19 -0.19 10.12
C GLY A 125 -10.17 0.72 10.82
N ARG A 126 -9.81 0.44 12.08
CA ARG A 126 -8.85 1.23 12.85
C ARG A 126 -7.93 0.32 13.64
N GLY A 127 -6.61 0.47 13.47
CA GLY A 127 -5.62 -0.28 14.21
C GLY A 127 -4.26 0.40 14.16
N LYS A 128 -3.37 0.03 15.07
CA LYS A 128 -1.99 0.53 15.10
C LYS A 128 -1.04 -0.59 14.75
N VAL A 129 -0.39 -0.47 13.60
CA VAL A 129 0.65 -1.40 13.15
C VAL A 129 2.01 -0.78 13.43
N TYR A 130 2.82 -1.46 14.25
CA TYR A 130 4.16 -1.01 14.59
C TYR A 130 5.18 -1.66 13.68
N LEU A 131 5.96 -0.85 12.97
CA LEU A 131 7.04 -1.30 12.10
C LEU A 131 8.40 -1.03 12.78
N ARG A 132 9.30 -2.00 12.71
CA ARG A 132 10.67 -1.90 13.18
C ARG A 132 11.62 -2.12 12.01
N ALA A 133 12.64 -1.28 11.94
CA ALA A 133 13.76 -1.48 11.01
C ALA A 133 14.47 -2.82 11.29
N ARG A 134 15.04 -3.41 10.25
CA ARG A 134 16.03 -4.45 10.40
C ARG A 134 17.39 -3.77 10.49
N ALA A 135 18.00 -3.80 11.67
CA ALA A 135 19.26 -3.14 11.94
C ALA A 135 20.19 -4.05 12.75
N GLU A 136 21.47 -3.83 12.57
CA GLU A 136 22.54 -4.46 13.34
C GLU A 136 23.56 -3.42 13.80
N VAL A 137 24.34 -3.77 14.82
CA VAL A 137 25.42 -2.94 15.32
C VAL A 137 26.74 -3.62 14.97
N GLU A 138 27.56 -2.94 14.19
CA GLU A 138 28.91 -3.38 13.84
C GLU A 138 29.93 -2.58 14.63
N ALA A 139 30.90 -3.27 15.25
CA ALA A 139 32.03 -2.65 15.92
C ALA A 139 33.27 -2.71 15.02
N ASP A 140 33.91 -1.55 14.82
CA ASP A 140 35.19 -1.47 14.14
C ASP A 140 36.28 -2.10 15.04
N ALA A 141 36.89 -3.16 14.56
CA ALA A 141 37.94 -3.91 15.31
C ALA A 141 39.18 -3.11 15.68
N LYS A 142 39.45 -1.99 14.98
CA LYS A 142 40.63 -1.15 15.21
C LYS A 142 40.36 0.02 16.14
N THR A 143 39.22 0.65 16.00
CA THR A 143 38.87 1.89 16.71
C THR A 143 37.89 1.67 17.86
N GLY A 144 37.25 0.51 17.95
CA GLY A 144 36.21 0.22 18.93
C GLY A 144 34.91 1.04 18.72
N ARG A 145 34.78 1.77 17.61
CA ARG A 145 33.56 2.53 17.28
C ARG A 145 32.46 1.58 16.85
N GLU A 146 31.27 1.78 17.38
CA GLU A 146 30.06 1.09 16.97
C GLU A 146 29.32 1.91 15.91
N THR A 147 28.80 1.21 14.89
CA THR A 147 28.00 1.78 13.82
C THR A 147 26.70 1.00 13.72
N ILE A 148 25.57 1.70 13.70
CA ILE A 148 24.27 1.10 13.46
C ILE A 148 24.03 1.04 11.95
N ILE A 149 23.86 -0.16 11.41
CA ILE A 149 23.56 -0.39 10.00
C ILE A 149 22.10 -0.78 9.89
N VAL A 150 21.33 0.01 9.14
CA VAL A 150 19.89 -0.24 8.87
C VAL A 150 19.76 -0.84 7.49
N HIS A 151 19.38 -2.14 7.41
CA HIS A 151 19.21 -2.86 6.15
C HIS A 151 17.83 -2.66 5.54
N GLU A 152 16.79 -2.56 6.38
CA GLU A 152 15.41 -2.35 5.98
C GLU A 152 14.82 -1.21 6.80
N ILE A 153 14.30 -0.20 6.11
CA ILE A 153 13.70 0.98 6.73
C ILE A 153 12.18 0.81 6.79
N PRO A 154 11.50 1.17 7.88
CA PRO A 154 10.05 1.12 7.94
C PRO A 154 9.38 1.96 6.85
N TYR A 155 8.28 1.46 6.31
CA TYR A 155 7.51 2.13 5.26
C TYR A 155 7.14 3.56 5.67
N GLN A 156 7.29 4.52 4.74
CA GLN A 156 7.04 5.95 4.92
C GLN A 156 7.99 6.67 5.90
N VAL A 157 9.01 6.02 6.43
CA VAL A 157 10.05 6.69 7.20
C VAL A 157 11.01 7.41 6.26
N ASN A 158 11.31 8.67 6.57
CA ASN A 158 12.26 9.45 5.80
C ASN A 158 13.69 9.05 6.18
N LYS A 159 14.45 8.50 5.22
CA LYS A 159 15.83 8.03 5.40
C LYS A 159 16.78 9.12 5.91
N ALA A 160 16.61 10.36 5.45
CA ALA A 160 17.47 11.47 5.85
C ALA A 160 17.26 11.94 7.30
N ARG A 161 16.14 11.52 7.93
CA ARG A 161 15.86 11.83 9.34
C ARG A 161 16.22 10.69 10.29
N LEU A 162 16.48 9.51 9.76
CA LEU A 162 16.91 8.35 10.51
C LEU A 162 18.41 8.48 10.87
#